data_ae0c2c70f9811699db982e80d4e55d3c
#
_entry.id   ae0c2c70f9811699db982e80d4e55d3c
#
_cell.length_a   1.000
_cell.length_b   1.000
_cell.length_c   1.000
_cell.angle_alpha   90.00
_cell.angle_beta   90.00
_cell.angle_gamma   90.00
#
_symmetry.space_group_name_H-M   'P 1'
#
loop_
_entity.id
_entity.type
_entity.pdbx_description
1 polymer ?
#
loop_
_entity_poly.entity_id
_entity_poly.type
_entity_poly.pdbx_seq_one_letter_code
_entity_poly.pdbx_strand_id
1 'polypeptide(L)'
;MSTDFHALRRGDRLPALAFRVPAGDVRAYLAATGEDVAAWRVSVPPLALGAYILAGLMEEMPLPDGALHGGQEFEFLDAVQQGEPLVAELIVAQQSERQGSNIVVIATELRTASRVVLRGRTTVMAPAAAVTA
;
A
#
# COMPACT_ATOMS: atom_id res chain seq x y z
N MET A 1 17.72 1.00 1.30
CA MET A 1 17.77 -0.41 0.84
C MET A 1 16.36 -0.87 0.57
N SER A 2 16.14 -1.42 -0.61
CA SER A 2 14.83 -1.96 -0.98
C SER A 2 14.66 -3.40 -0.49
N THR A 3 13.42 -3.79 -0.27
CA THR A 3 13.05 -5.14 0.15
C THR A 3 13.05 -6.09 -1.07
N ASP A 4 13.66 -7.27 -0.91
CA ASP A 4 13.64 -8.30 -1.95
C ASP A 4 12.35 -9.12 -1.86
N PHE A 5 11.51 -9.02 -2.89
CA PHE A 5 10.24 -9.73 -2.96
C PHE A 5 10.39 -11.24 -2.72
N HIS A 6 11.39 -11.87 -3.34
CA HIS A 6 11.57 -13.32 -3.22
C HIS A 6 12.10 -13.78 -1.87
N ALA A 7 12.64 -12.87 -1.07
CA ALA A 7 13.13 -13.17 0.27
C ALA A 7 12.05 -13.07 1.35
N LEU A 8 10.88 -12.54 1.02
CA LEU A 8 9.82 -12.33 1.99
C LEU A 8 9.25 -13.64 2.52
N ARG A 9 9.00 -13.66 3.83
CA ARG A 9 8.38 -14.80 4.52
C ARG A 9 7.25 -14.28 5.41
N ARG A 10 6.26 -15.11 5.66
CA ARG A 10 5.15 -14.79 6.55
C ARG A 10 5.68 -14.27 7.88
N GLY A 11 5.13 -13.16 8.34
CA GLY A 11 5.53 -12.49 9.57
C GLY A 11 6.59 -11.43 9.41
N ASP A 12 7.26 -11.35 8.24
CA ASP A 12 8.25 -10.31 7.99
C ASP A 12 7.59 -8.94 7.98
N ARG A 13 8.28 -7.95 8.53
CA ARG A 13 7.85 -6.56 8.49
C ARG A 13 8.68 -5.81 7.46
N LEU A 14 8.00 -5.04 6.63
CA LEU A 14 8.66 -4.08 5.76
C LEU A 14 8.88 -2.79 6.55
N PRO A 15 9.79 -1.91 6.10
CA PRO A 15 9.92 -0.58 6.69
C PRO A 15 8.60 0.16 6.63
N ALA A 16 8.24 0.84 7.72
CA ALA A 16 7.01 1.62 7.79
C ALA A 16 7.08 2.81 6.83
N LEU A 17 5.92 3.18 6.27
CA LEU A 17 5.80 4.33 5.39
C LEU A 17 5.26 5.51 6.20
N ALA A 18 6.00 6.61 6.23
CA ALA A 18 5.55 7.84 6.89
C ALA A 18 5.28 8.89 5.81
N PHE A 19 4.08 9.48 5.82
CA PHE A 19 3.71 10.45 4.80
C PHE A 19 2.60 11.39 5.29
N ARG A 20 2.37 12.43 4.50
CA ARG A 20 1.23 13.36 4.63
C ARG A 20 0.62 13.53 3.26
N VAL A 21 -0.67 13.80 3.21
CA VAL A 21 -1.33 14.13 1.95
C VAL A 21 -1.67 15.61 1.98
N PRO A 22 -0.88 16.46 1.33
CA PRO A 22 -1.12 17.90 1.35
C PRO A 22 -2.32 18.29 0.49
N ALA A 23 -2.88 19.45 0.77
CA ALA A 23 -4.05 19.96 0.05
C ALA A 23 -3.87 20.03 -1.46
N GLY A 24 -2.65 20.35 -1.92
CA GLY A 24 -2.34 20.38 -3.36
C GLY A 24 -2.47 19.02 -4.04
N ASP A 25 -2.05 17.97 -3.36
CA ASP A 25 -2.16 16.59 -3.88
C ASP A 25 -3.62 16.13 -3.89
N VAL A 26 -4.40 16.53 -2.89
CA VAL A 26 -5.85 16.23 -2.87
C VAL A 26 -6.53 16.90 -4.07
N ARG A 27 -6.22 18.17 -4.35
CA ARG A 27 -6.79 18.87 -5.52
C ARG A 27 -6.42 18.19 -6.83
N ALA A 28 -5.16 17.76 -6.97
CA ALA A 28 -4.70 17.04 -8.16
C ALA A 28 -5.44 15.70 -8.34
N TYR A 29 -5.62 14.96 -7.25
CA TYR A 29 -6.37 13.71 -7.26
C TYR A 29 -7.82 13.93 -7.69
N LEU A 30 -8.49 14.93 -7.12
CA LEU A 30 -9.89 15.24 -7.43
C LEU A 30 -10.05 15.69 -8.88
N ALA A 31 -9.11 16.47 -9.39
CA ALA A 31 -9.11 16.87 -10.80
C ALA A 31 -8.97 15.66 -11.73
N ALA A 32 -8.10 14.71 -11.38
CA ALA A 32 -7.86 13.51 -12.18
C ALA A 32 -9.06 12.54 -12.17
N THR A 33 -9.80 12.48 -11.06
CA THR A 33 -10.95 11.57 -10.91
C THR A 33 -12.29 12.22 -11.26
N GLY A 34 -12.32 13.54 -11.44
CA GLY A 34 -13.55 14.27 -11.74
C GLY A 34 -14.48 14.46 -10.54
N GLU A 35 -13.99 14.25 -9.33
CA GLU A 35 -14.79 14.40 -8.11
C GLU A 35 -14.94 15.87 -7.70
N ASP A 36 -15.99 16.14 -6.93
CA ASP A 36 -16.30 17.49 -6.43
C ASP A 36 -15.31 17.93 -5.37
N VAL A 37 -14.53 18.96 -5.65
CA VAL A 37 -13.57 19.55 -4.72
C VAL A 37 -14.24 20.03 -3.43
N ALA A 38 -15.47 20.54 -3.51
CA ALA A 38 -16.17 21.06 -2.34
C ALA A 38 -16.48 19.99 -1.28
N ALA A 39 -16.63 18.73 -1.68
CA ALA A 39 -16.88 17.63 -0.77
C ALA A 39 -15.66 17.26 0.08
N TRP A 40 -14.46 17.64 -0.36
CA TRP A 40 -13.20 17.23 0.24
C TRP A 40 -12.33 18.42 0.65
N ARG A 41 -12.93 19.46 1.24
CA ARG A 41 -12.19 20.68 1.57
C ARG A 41 -11.15 20.50 2.67
N VAL A 42 -11.39 19.61 3.62
CA VAL A 42 -10.51 19.38 4.77
C VAL A 42 -10.03 17.94 4.88
N SER A 43 -10.71 17.01 4.23
CA SER A 43 -10.46 15.58 4.32
C SER A 43 -9.72 15.06 3.09
N VAL A 44 -9.08 13.92 3.25
CA VAL A 44 -8.44 13.19 2.14
C VAL A 44 -9.42 12.15 1.62
N PRO A 45 -9.68 12.10 0.30
CA PRO A 45 -10.49 11.01 -0.26
C PRO A 45 -9.88 9.65 0.08
N PRO A 46 -10.67 8.68 0.57
CA PRO A 46 -10.12 7.40 1.03
C PRO A 46 -9.27 6.67 0.00
N LEU A 47 -9.68 6.65 -1.27
CA LEU A 47 -8.89 5.99 -2.31
C LEU A 47 -7.54 6.66 -2.57
N ALA A 48 -7.42 7.96 -2.30
CA ALA A 48 -6.13 8.65 -2.38
C ALA A 48 -5.15 8.10 -1.33
N LEU A 49 -5.64 7.76 -0.14
CA LEU A 49 -4.80 7.10 0.89
C LEU A 49 -4.29 5.75 0.38
N GLY A 50 -5.16 4.97 -0.25
CA GLY A 50 -4.76 3.70 -0.85
C GLY A 50 -3.69 3.87 -1.93
N ALA A 51 -3.81 4.89 -2.76
CA ALA A 51 -2.82 5.19 -3.80
C ALA A 51 -1.45 5.53 -3.20
N TYR A 52 -1.41 6.31 -2.13
CA TYR A 52 -0.17 6.61 -1.43
C TYR A 52 0.50 5.37 -0.86
N ILE A 53 -0.29 4.49 -0.24
CA ILE A 53 0.22 3.23 0.34
C ILE A 53 0.81 2.36 -0.77
N LEU A 54 0.10 2.18 -1.87
CA LEU A 54 0.56 1.35 -2.98
C LEU A 54 1.82 1.91 -3.62
N ALA A 55 1.88 3.22 -3.84
CA ALA A 55 3.07 3.86 -4.40
C ALA A 55 4.29 3.67 -3.48
N GLY A 56 4.12 3.87 -2.18
CA GLY A 56 5.18 3.66 -1.21
C GLY A 56 5.61 2.20 -1.10
N LEU A 57 4.67 1.27 -1.15
CA LEU A 57 4.96 -0.16 -1.12
C LEU A 57 5.76 -0.58 -2.37
N MET A 58 5.36 -0.11 -3.55
CA MET A 58 6.07 -0.46 -4.79
C MET A 58 7.46 0.15 -4.84
N GLU A 59 7.67 1.30 -4.23
CA GLU A 59 8.99 1.92 -4.12
C GLU A 59 9.89 1.13 -3.16
N GLU A 60 9.35 0.72 -2.00
CA GLU A 60 10.09 -0.08 -1.01
C GLU A 60 10.38 -1.50 -1.52
N MET A 61 9.46 -2.08 -2.24
CA MET A 61 9.53 -3.45 -2.72
C MET A 61 9.37 -3.48 -4.24
N PRO A 62 10.44 -3.18 -4.99
CA PRO A 62 10.40 -3.27 -6.45
C PRO A 62 10.00 -4.68 -6.88
N LEU A 63 9.05 -4.76 -7.80
CA LEU A 63 8.54 -6.05 -8.23
C LEU A 63 9.44 -6.68 -9.28
N PRO A 64 9.67 -8.00 -9.21
CA PRO A 64 10.41 -8.70 -10.26
C PRO A 64 9.64 -8.71 -11.58
N ASP A 65 10.35 -8.98 -12.68
CA ASP A 65 9.74 -9.09 -13.99
C ASP A 65 8.64 -10.14 -13.99
N GLY A 66 7.54 -9.83 -14.66
CA GLY A 66 6.39 -10.71 -14.74
C GLY A 66 5.46 -10.67 -13.53
N ALA A 67 5.71 -9.77 -12.58
CA ALA A 67 4.85 -9.62 -11.41
C ALA A 67 3.49 -9.03 -11.78
N LEU A 68 2.47 -9.51 -11.06
CA LEU A 68 1.09 -9.03 -11.19
C LEU A 68 0.58 -8.58 -9.83
N HIS A 69 -0.12 -7.45 -9.81
CA HIS A 69 -0.92 -7.06 -8.67
C HIS A 69 -2.24 -7.85 -8.76
N GLY A 70 -2.33 -8.93 -7.98
CA GLY A 70 -3.42 -9.91 -8.09
C GLY A 70 -4.67 -9.56 -7.32
N GLY A 71 -4.60 -8.63 -6.38
CA GLY A 71 -5.76 -8.22 -5.59
C GLY A 71 -5.45 -7.09 -4.65
N GLN A 72 -6.50 -6.35 -4.29
CA GLN A 72 -6.41 -5.24 -3.35
C GLN A 72 -7.70 -5.14 -2.55
N GLU A 73 -7.58 -5.08 -1.23
CA GLU A 73 -8.69 -4.83 -0.33
C GLU A 73 -8.35 -3.64 0.55
N PHE A 74 -9.32 -2.75 0.75
CA PHE A 74 -9.21 -1.65 1.71
C PHE A 74 -10.46 -1.60 2.58
N GLU A 75 -10.24 -1.39 3.88
CA GLU A 75 -11.29 -1.07 4.84
C GLU A 75 -11.00 0.32 5.40
N PHE A 76 -11.87 1.27 5.12
CA PHE A 76 -11.73 2.65 5.57
C PHE A 76 -12.46 2.80 6.90
N LEU A 77 -11.73 3.12 7.97
CA LEU A 77 -12.25 3.12 9.33
C LEU A 77 -12.58 4.51 9.85
N ASP A 78 -11.86 5.54 9.41
CA ASP A 78 -12.04 6.90 9.88
C ASP A 78 -11.50 7.90 8.86
N ALA A 79 -11.95 9.14 8.96
CA ALA A 79 -11.51 10.22 8.09
C ALA A 79 -10.10 10.67 8.44
N VAL A 80 -9.38 11.13 7.42
CA VAL A 80 -8.05 11.71 7.55
C VAL A 80 -8.11 13.15 7.05
N GLN A 81 -7.52 14.07 7.81
CA GLN A 81 -7.43 15.46 7.40
C GLN A 81 -6.23 15.69 6.49
N GLN A 82 -6.36 16.64 5.57
CA GLN A 82 -5.26 17.06 4.72
C GLN A 82 -4.09 17.54 5.59
N GLY A 83 -2.88 17.07 5.29
CA GLY A 83 -1.67 17.42 6.02
C GLY A 83 -1.45 16.67 7.33
N GLU A 84 -2.36 15.80 7.73
CA GLU A 84 -2.22 15.02 8.96
C GLU A 84 -1.09 14.00 8.83
N PRO A 85 -0.17 13.88 9.83
CA PRO A 85 0.90 12.88 9.77
C PRO A 85 0.33 11.45 9.83
N LEU A 86 0.80 10.60 8.94
CA LEU A 86 0.34 9.23 8.80
C LEU A 86 1.52 8.27 8.78
N VAL A 87 1.31 7.09 9.35
CA VAL A 87 2.28 5.98 9.29
C VAL A 87 1.53 4.72 8.86
N ALA A 88 2.03 4.06 7.82
CA ALA A 88 1.54 2.76 7.39
C ALA A 88 2.51 1.68 7.86
N GLU A 89 2.01 0.73 8.62
CA GLU A 89 2.75 -0.47 9.00
C GLU A 89 2.41 -1.58 8.02
N LEU A 90 3.44 -2.28 7.53
CA LEU A 90 3.34 -3.30 6.50
C LEU A 90 3.92 -4.60 7.01
N ILE A 91 3.14 -5.67 6.93
CA ILE A 91 3.58 -7.00 7.35
C ILE A 91 3.19 -8.04 6.30
N VAL A 92 4.06 -9.02 6.09
CA VAL A 92 3.74 -10.16 5.22
C VAL A 92 2.75 -11.05 5.97
N ALA A 93 1.50 -11.04 5.53
CA ALA A 93 0.44 -11.83 6.14
C ALA A 93 0.44 -13.27 5.64
N GLN A 94 0.81 -13.48 4.38
CA GLN A 94 0.90 -14.80 3.75
C GLN A 94 1.99 -14.80 2.70
N GLN A 95 2.62 -15.94 2.52
CA GLN A 95 3.57 -16.20 1.44
C GLN A 95 3.47 -17.68 1.07
N SER A 96 3.34 -17.94 -0.23
CA SER A 96 3.27 -19.32 -0.72
C SER A 96 3.78 -19.40 -2.15
N GLU A 97 4.23 -20.58 -2.54
CA GLU A 97 4.56 -20.88 -3.93
C GLU A 97 3.55 -21.88 -4.46
N ARG A 98 2.98 -21.57 -5.62
CA ARG A 98 2.02 -22.44 -6.31
C ARG A 98 2.27 -22.40 -7.80
N GLN A 99 2.44 -23.56 -8.41
CA GLN A 99 2.57 -23.70 -9.87
C GLN A 99 3.60 -22.75 -10.47
N GLY A 100 4.75 -22.62 -9.81
CA GLY A 100 5.82 -21.76 -10.28
C GLY A 100 5.65 -20.28 -10.00
N SER A 101 4.64 -19.89 -9.23
CA SER A 101 4.42 -18.50 -8.82
C SER A 101 4.66 -18.32 -7.33
N ASN A 102 5.32 -17.21 -6.98
CA ASN A 102 5.46 -16.77 -5.60
C ASN A 102 4.33 -15.78 -5.32
N ILE A 103 3.50 -16.07 -4.32
CA ILE A 103 2.33 -15.26 -3.96
C ILE A 103 2.58 -14.68 -2.58
N VAL A 104 2.53 -13.35 -2.48
CA VAL A 104 2.76 -12.62 -1.24
C VAL A 104 1.56 -11.72 -0.97
N VAL A 105 1.04 -11.79 0.25
CA VAL A 105 -0.02 -10.89 0.73
C VAL A 105 0.59 -9.99 1.79
N ILE A 106 0.53 -8.68 1.54
CA ILE A 106 0.97 -7.65 2.46
C ILE A 106 -0.25 -7.07 3.17
N ALA A 107 -0.28 -7.18 4.49
CA ALA A 107 -1.30 -6.52 5.31
C ALA A 107 -0.79 -5.14 5.71
N THR A 108 -1.66 -4.14 5.60
CA THR A 108 -1.34 -2.75 5.91
C THR A 108 -2.26 -2.23 7.00
N GLU A 109 -1.70 -1.47 7.93
CA GLU A 109 -2.47 -0.70 8.89
C GLU A 109 -1.97 0.74 8.84
N LEU A 110 -2.86 1.66 8.43
CA LEU A 110 -2.57 3.09 8.37
C LEU A 110 -3.13 3.77 9.60
N ARG A 111 -2.29 4.55 10.27
CA ARG A 111 -2.69 5.22 11.50
C ARG A 111 -2.22 6.66 11.58
N THR A 112 -2.98 7.45 12.32
CA THR A 112 -2.54 8.76 12.82
C THR A 112 -1.84 8.57 14.17
N ALA A 113 -1.53 9.66 14.86
CA ALA A 113 -0.94 9.58 16.20
C ALA A 113 -1.85 8.85 17.22
N SER A 114 -3.16 8.83 16.99
CA SER A 114 -4.14 8.37 17.98
C SER A 114 -5.10 7.28 17.51
N ARG A 115 -5.18 6.99 16.20
CA ARG A 115 -6.19 6.05 15.70
C ARG A 115 -5.78 5.35 14.42
N VAL A 116 -6.34 4.18 14.21
CA VAL A 116 -6.24 3.46 12.94
C VAL A 116 -7.31 3.98 12.00
N VAL A 117 -6.92 4.35 10.79
CA VAL A 117 -7.83 4.97 9.81
C VAL A 117 -8.11 4.09 8.60
N LEU A 118 -7.22 3.10 8.34
CA LEU A 118 -7.37 2.21 7.19
C LEU A 118 -6.67 0.89 7.49
N ARG A 119 -7.26 -0.21 7.03
CA ARG A 119 -6.61 -1.51 6.90
C ARG A 119 -6.68 -1.96 5.46
N GLY A 120 -5.64 -2.63 5.00
CA GLY A 120 -5.59 -3.11 3.63
C GLY A 120 -4.87 -4.43 3.49
N ARG A 121 -5.11 -5.09 2.37
CA ARG A 121 -4.38 -6.29 1.96
C ARG A 121 -4.06 -6.17 0.49
N THR A 122 -2.80 -6.34 0.17
CA THR A 122 -2.28 -6.27 -1.21
C THR A 122 -1.73 -7.64 -1.56
N THR A 123 -2.24 -8.24 -2.63
CA THR A 123 -1.76 -9.52 -3.13
C THR A 123 -0.90 -9.28 -4.36
N VAL A 124 0.33 -9.76 -4.32
CA VAL A 124 1.27 -9.67 -5.44
C VAL A 124 1.72 -11.08 -5.81
N MET A 125 1.71 -11.38 -7.10
CA MET A 125 2.17 -12.65 -7.64
C MET A 125 3.29 -12.40 -8.63
N ALA A 126 4.33 -13.23 -8.56
CA ALA A 126 5.44 -13.16 -9.49
C ALA A 126 5.94 -14.57 -9.80
N PRO A 127 6.60 -14.78 -10.96
CA PRO A 127 7.26 -16.07 -11.19
C PRO A 127 8.22 -16.37 -10.06
N ALA A 128 8.26 -17.62 -9.61
CA ALA A 128 9.19 -18.04 -8.57
C ALA A 128 10.63 -17.72 -9.02
N ALA A 129 11.51 -17.45 -8.04
CA ALA A 129 12.91 -17.18 -8.34
C ALA A 129 13.52 -18.36 -9.08
N ALA A 130 14.33 -18.08 -10.13
CA ALA A 130 15.00 -19.12 -10.87
C ALA A 130 15.95 -19.90 -9.94
N VAL A 131 15.83 -21.23 -9.97
CA VAL A 131 16.78 -22.08 -9.27
C VAL A 131 18.02 -22.18 -10.14
N THR A 132 19.11 -21.60 -9.66
CA THR A 132 20.41 -21.79 -10.31
C THR A 132 21.00 -23.12 -9.88
N ALA A 133 21.09 -24.01 -10.84
CA ALA A 133 21.73 -25.30 -10.60
C ALA A 133 23.24 -25.14 -10.42
#